data_e1f4a36c6d546802828827189e737e41
#
_entry.id   e1f4a36c6d546802828827189e737e41
#
_cell.length_a   1.000
_cell.length_b   1.000
_cell.length_c   1.000
_cell.angle_alpha   90.00
_cell.angle_beta   90.00
_cell.angle_gamma   90.00
#
_symmetry.space_group_name_H-M   'P 1'
#
loop_
_entity.id
_entity.type
_entity.pdbx_description
1 polymer ?
#
loop_
_entity_poly.entity_id
_entity_poly.type
_entity_poly.pdbx_seq_one_letter_code
_entity_poly.pdbx_strand_id
1 'polypeptide(L)'
;MFSARRYGTVCPYCNIETATKEKKETGYSEEAVEELLFLQEVNPVCGWLVCISGPRQGKDYRIKSGKNFIGRADDMDIQILGDNKISRRNHGIVVFDPKKRETVLLPGDSNGLVYMNDAAVYTPTVLGAYDTIEMGESIFVFIPFCGENFMW
;
A
#
# COMPACT_ATOMS: atom_id res chain seq x y z
N MET A 1 23.64 24.85 1.07
CA MET A 1 23.73 25.21 1.55
C MET A 1 23.49 25.29 1.92
N PHE A 2 23.19 25.65 1.33
CA PHE A 2 22.94 26.00 1.78
C PHE A 2 23.01 25.29 2.04
N SER A 3 22.34 24.57 1.47
CA SER A 3 22.40 24.43 1.83
C SER A 3 22.40 23.84 2.13
N ALA A 4 22.20 23.57 1.64
CA ALA A 4 22.25 23.47 2.08
C ALA A 4 22.10 23.06 2.40
N ARG A 5 22.09 23.06 2.24
CA ARG A 5 21.99 23.23 2.69
C ARG A 5 21.84 22.58 2.85
N ARG A 6 21.57 22.56 2.45
CA ARG A 6 21.30 22.55 2.70
C ARG A 6 21.23 21.77 2.61
N TYR A 7 20.62 21.99 1.98
CA TYR A 7 20.45 21.93 2.08
C TYR A 7 20.30 21.54 1.88
N GLY A 8 20.13 20.97 1.31
CA GLY A 8 20.00 21.09 1.46
C GLY A 8 19.71 20.76 1.08
N THR A 9 19.37 20.70 0.56
CA THR A 9 19.11 20.86 0.48
C THR A 9 18.90 20.28 0.22
N VAL A 10 18.63 19.91 -0.15
CA VAL A 10 18.42 19.81 -0.17
C VAL A 10 18.15 18.99 -0.43
N CYS A 11 17.83 18.72 -0.83
CA CYS A 11 17.57 18.40 -0.88
C CYS A 11 17.24 17.69 -1.34
N PRO A 12 17.29 17.44 -1.43
CA PRO A 12 16.98 17.30 -1.79
C PRO A 12 16.58 17.00 -2.06
N TYR A 13 15.99 16.99 -2.27
CA TYR A 13 15.52 17.61 -2.16
C TYR A 13 15.53 18.22 -2.17
N CYS A 14 15.52 18.22 -2.17
CA CYS A 14 15.47 19.39 -1.95
C CYS A 14 15.59 20.00 -2.38
N ASN A 15 15.45 20.03 -2.64
CA ASN A 15 15.58 21.19 -2.87
C ASN A 15 15.36 21.65 -3.34
N ILE A 16 15.24 21.81 -3.44
CA ILE A 16 15.02 22.80 -3.72
C ILE A 16 15.07 23.61 -3.87
N GLU A 17 15.01 23.86 -3.99
CA GLU A 17 14.98 25.01 -4.19
C GLU A 17 14.76 25.58 -4.50
N THR A 18 14.80 25.64 -4.62
CA THR A 18 14.55 26.56 -5.04
C THR A 18 14.14 27.01 -5.49
N ALA A 19 13.99 27.04 -5.60
CA ALA A 19 13.44 27.73 -6.16
C ALA A 19 12.91 28.17 -6.35
N THR A 20 12.72 28.28 -6.42
CA THR A 20 12.17 29.03 -6.77
C THR A 20 11.66 29.60 -7.16
N LYS A 21 11.57 29.70 -7.30
CA LYS A 21 11.10 30.44 -7.90
C LYS A 21 10.41 30.53 -8.49
N GLU A 22 10.54 30.35 -8.69
CA GLU A 22 10.00 30.54 -9.45
C GLU A 22 9.18 30.04 -9.77
N LYS A 23 9.03 29.80 -9.57
CA LYS A 23 8.28 29.52 -9.89
C LYS A 23 7.40 29.39 -10.45
N LYS A 24 7.23 29.39 -10.71
CA LYS A 24 6.51 29.52 -11.33
C LYS A 24 5.85 29.35 -12.18
N GLU A 25 5.98 29.43 -12.11
CA GLU A 25 5.76 29.40 -13.34
C GLU A 25 5.08 28.25 -13.88
N THR A 26 4.38 27.50 -13.26
CA THR A 26 3.64 26.36 -13.67
C THR A 26 2.35 26.70 -14.37
N GLY A 27 1.92 27.96 -14.25
CA GLY A 27 0.69 28.38 -14.86
C GLY A 27 -0.56 28.06 -14.06
N TYR A 28 -0.43 27.46 -12.91
CA TYR A 28 -1.59 27.18 -12.06
C TYR A 28 -1.78 28.31 -11.05
N SER A 29 -3.04 28.72 -10.85
CA SER A 29 -3.37 29.67 -9.79
C SER A 29 -3.43 28.94 -8.44
N GLU A 30 -3.39 29.71 -7.36
CA GLU A 30 -3.53 29.14 -6.02
C GLU A 30 -4.86 28.44 -5.88
N GLU A 31 -5.92 29.00 -6.45
CA GLU A 31 -7.23 28.39 -6.38
C GLU A 31 -7.26 27.04 -7.09
N ALA A 32 -6.61 26.93 -8.24
CA ALA A 32 -6.56 25.68 -8.98
C ALA A 32 -5.77 24.63 -8.20
N VAL A 33 -4.67 25.02 -7.55
CA VAL A 33 -3.86 24.11 -6.76
C VAL A 33 -4.65 23.62 -5.53
N GLU A 34 -5.36 24.53 -4.85
CA GLU A 34 -6.17 24.15 -3.71
C GLU A 34 -7.29 23.19 -4.11
N GLU A 35 -7.90 23.43 -5.27
CA GLU A 35 -8.95 22.57 -5.77
C GLU A 35 -8.41 21.17 -6.10
N LEU A 36 -7.23 21.10 -6.72
CA LEU A 36 -6.60 19.82 -7.00
C LEU A 36 -6.25 19.06 -5.71
N LEU A 37 -5.75 19.77 -4.72
CA LEU A 37 -5.42 19.17 -3.43
C LEU A 37 -6.67 18.66 -2.71
N PHE A 38 -7.76 19.42 -2.80
CA PHE A 38 -9.02 19.03 -2.21
C PHE A 38 -9.57 17.75 -2.82
N LEU A 39 -9.36 17.56 -4.13
CA LEU A 39 -9.83 16.37 -4.83
C LEU A 39 -8.97 15.14 -4.57
N GLN A 40 -7.77 15.33 -4.03
CA GLN A 40 -6.93 14.21 -3.66
C GLN A 40 -7.38 13.67 -2.32
N GLU A 41 -7.94 12.48 -2.34
CA GLU A 41 -8.36 11.84 -1.12
C GLU A 41 -7.16 11.25 -0.40
N VAL A 42 -7.09 11.49 0.89
CA VAL A 42 -6.11 10.82 1.73
C VAL A 42 -6.75 9.54 2.24
N ASN A 43 -6.15 8.42 1.88
CA ASN A 43 -6.59 7.12 2.35
C ASN A 43 -5.67 6.71 3.49
N PRO A 44 -6.13 6.82 4.74
CA PRO A 44 -5.27 6.51 5.88
C PRO A 44 -4.81 5.06 5.83
N VAL A 45 -3.54 4.83 6.12
CA VAL A 45 -2.99 3.50 6.13
C VAL A 45 -3.46 2.75 7.37
N CYS A 46 -3.91 1.51 7.18
CA CYS A 46 -4.35 0.66 8.28
C CYS A 46 -3.34 -0.44 8.61
N GLY A 47 -2.42 -0.69 7.69
CA GLY A 47 -1.38 -1.69 7.87
C GLY A 47 -0.60 -1.85 6.58
N TRP A 48 0.29 -2.83 6.58
CA TRP A 48 1.13 -3.10 5.41
C TRP A 48 1.26 -4.59 5.17
N LEU A 49 1.38 -4.97 3.90
CA LEU A 49 1.92 -6.26 3.51
C LEU A 49 3.34 -6.01 3.02
N VAL A 50 4.31 -6.67 3.63
CA VAL A 50 5.71 -6.51 3.27
C VAL A 50 6.18 -7.79 2.59
N CYS A 51 6.67 -7.68 1.37
CA CYS A 51 7.14 -8.84 0.63
C CYS A 51 8.49 -9.28 1.18
N ILE A 52 8.55 -10.49 1.72
CA ILE A 52 9.78 -11.01 2.31
C ILE A 52 10.46 -12.04 1.42
N SER A 53 9.77 -12.52 0.38
CA SER A 53 10.33 -13.48 -0.57
C SER A 53 9.61 -13.33 -1.89
N GLY A 54 10.34 -13.45 -3.00
CA GLY A 54 9.78 -13.36 -4.34
C GLY A 54 10.40 -12.25 -5.15
N PRO A 55 9.86 -11.99 -6.36
CA PRO A 55 10.45 -11.00 -7.27
C PRO A 55 10.47 -9.57 -6.70
N ARG A 56 9.58 -9.27 -5.76
CA ARG A 56 9.48 -7.93 -5.16
C ARG A 56 9.90 -7.92 -3.70
N GLN A 57 10.84 -8.76 -3.33
CA GLN A 57 11.33 -8.82 -1.96
C GLN A 57 11.77 -7.43 -1.49
N GLY A 58 11.30 -7.02 -0.32
CA GLY A 58 11.57 -5.70 0.25
C GLY A 58 10.53 -4.65 -0.05
N LYS A 59 9.59 -4.92 -0.96
CA LYS A 59 8.53 -3.98 -1.29
C LYS A 59 7.39 -4.08 -0.26
N ASP A 60 6.85 -2.96 0.13
CA ASP A 60 5.69 -2.91 1.00
C ASP A 60 4.48 -2.40 0.24
N TYR A 61 3.31 -2.82 0.69
CA TYR A 61 2.03 -2.43 0.09
C TYR A 61 1.11 -1.98 1.21
N ARG A 62 0.48 -0.83 1.02
CA ARG A 62 -0.39 -0.24 2.04
C ARG A 62 -1.76 -0.91 2.03
N ILE A 63 -2.30 -1.12 3.21
CA ILE A 63 -3.67 -1.62 3.40
C ILE A 63 -4.51 -0.44 3.85
N LYS A 64 -5.61 -0.21 3.14
CA LYS A 64 -6.56 0.85 3.44
C LYS A 64 -7.78 0.27 4.12
N SER A 65 -8.60 1.13 4.72
CA SER A 65 -9.87 0.71 5.29
C SER A 65 -10.76 0.12 4.19
N GLY A 66 -11.50 -0.93 4.52
CA GLY A 66 -12.34 -1.62 3.57
C GLY A 66 -11.58 -2.70 2.81
N LYS A 67 -12.02 -2.99 1.61
CA LYS A 67 -11.46 -4.09 0.81
C LYS A 67 -10.28 -3.64 -0.02
N ASN A 68 -9.21 -4.42 0.02
CA ASN A 68 -8.02 -4.22 -0.78
C ASN A 68 -7.84 -5.44 -1.66
N PHE A 69 -8.08 -5.28 -2.96
CA PHE A 69 -7.98 -6.36 -3.92
C PHE A 69 -6.54 -6.52 -4.38
N ILE A 70 -6.06 -7.74 -4.40
CA ILE A 70 -4.67 -8.06 -4.72
C ILE A 70 -4.60 -8.79 -6.05
N GLY A 71 -3.73 -8.33 -6.94
CA GLY A 71 -3.51 -8.98 -8.22
C GLY A 71 -2.40 -8.29 -9.00
N ARG A 72 -2.17 -8.74 -10.24
CA ARG A 72 -1.15 -8.18 -11.11
C ARG A 72 -1.65 -6.99 -11.93
N ALA A 73 -2.96 -6.86 -12.11
CA ALA A 73 -3.53 -5.83 -12.96
C ALA A 73 -3.35 -4.44 -12.32
N ASP A 74 -3.30 -3.43 -13.16
CA ASP A 74 -3.04 -2.06 -12.71
C ASP A 74 -4.23 -1.41 -12.00
N ASP A 75 -5.40 -2.03 -12.07
CA ASP A 75 -6.58 -1.54 -11.35
C ASP A 75 -6.78 -2.21 -9.99
N MET A 76 -5.82 -3.02 -9.55
CA MET A 76 -5.87 -3.61 -8.22
C MET A 76 -5.39 -2.63 -7.18
N ASP A 77 -5.99 -2.68 -5.98
CA ASP A 77 -5.57 -1.83 -4.87
C ASP A 77 -4.13 -2.16 -4.44
N ILE A 78 -3.80 -3.42 -4.45
CA ILE A 78 -2.44 -3.89 -4.20
C ILE A 78 -1.98 -4.59 -5.47
N GLN A 79 -1.15 -3.89 -6.24
CA GLN A 79 -0.65 -4.42 -7.51
C GLN A 79 0.72 -5.04 -7.29
N ILE A 80 0.83 -6.33 -7.57
CA ILE A 80 2.09 -7.06 -7.40
C ILE A 80 2.64 -7.38 -8.79
N LEU A 81 3.80 -6.84 -9.09
CA LEU A 81 4.44 -7.01 -10.39
C LEU A 81 5.55 -8.06 -10.31
N GLY A 82 5.83 -8.67 -11.44
CA GLY A 82 6.96 -9.58 -11.55
C GLY A 82 6.71 -11.02 -11.18
N ASP A 83 5.56 -11.34 -10.59
CA ASP A 83 5.21 -12.71 -10.20
C ASP A 83 4.06 -13.18 -11.08
N ASN A 84 4.38 -13.99 -12.08
CA ASN A 84 3.39 -14.44 -13.06
C ASN A 84 2.44 -15.49 -12.50
N LYS A 85 2.71 -16.02 -11.33
CA LYS A 85 1.83 -17.01 -10.68
C LYS A 85 0.75 -16.35 -9.86
N ILE A 86 0.85 -15.04 -9.62
CA ILE A 86 -0.23 -14.30 -9.02
C ILE A 86 -1.26 -14.01 -10.11
N SER A 87 -2.54 -14.21 -9.79
CA SER A 87 -3.63 -13.97 -10.72
C SER A 87 -3.69 -12.49 -11.10
N ARG A 88 -4.16 -12.22 -12.31
CA ARG A 88 -4.25 -10.83 -12.75
C ARG A 88 -5.17 -10.02 -11.87
N ARG A 89 -6.31 -10.60 -11.47
CA ARG A 89 -7.29 -9.90 -10.64
C ARG A 89 -7.73 -10.78 -9.50
N ASN A 90 -7.93 -10.17 -8.36
CA ASN A 90 -8.59 -10.79 -7.21
C ASN A 90 -7.99 -12.15 -6.82
N HIS A 91 -6.66 -12.20 -6.74
CA HIS A 91 -6.00 -13.40 -6.23
C HIS A 91 -6.31 -13.57 -4.74
N GLY A 92 -6.36 -12.46 -4.03
CA GLY A 92 -6.76 -12.43 -2.63
C GLY A 92 -7.32 -11.06 -2.30
N ILE A 93 -7.95 -10.95 -1.14
CA ILE A 93 -8.53 -9.70 -0.67
C ILE A 93 -8.17 -9.52 0.79
N VAL A 94 -7.61 -8.37 1.13
CA VAL A 94 -7.35 -8.00 2.52
C VAL A 94 -8.34 -6.92 2.90
N VAL A 95 -9.09 -7.14 3.98
CA VAL A 95 -10.14 -6.24 4.41
C VAL A 95 -9.82 -5.74 5.81
N PHE A 96 -9.79 -4.42 5.99
CA PHE A 96 -9.76 -3.86 7.33
C PHE A 96 -11.17 -3.42 7.70
N ASP A 97 -11.70 -4.00 8.78
CA ASP A 97 -13.03 -3.70 9.29
C ASP A 97 -12.89 -2.70 10.45
N PRO A 98 -13.26 -1.42 10.24
CA PRO A 98 -13.10 -0.42 11.29
C PRO A 98 -14.06 -0.61 12.47
N LYS A 99 -15.16 -1.32 12.27
CA LYS A 99 -16.09 -1.58 13.38
C LYS A 99 -15.53 -2.59 14.35
N LYS A 100 -14.94 -3.67 13.83
CA LYS A 100 -14.32 -4.70 14.66
C LYS A 100 -12.87 -4.44 14.94
N ARG A 101 -12.26 -3.46 14.23
CA ARG A 101 -10.85 -3.12 14.36
C ARG A 101 -9.95 -4.31 14.09
N GLU A 102 -10.29 -5.06 13.07
CA GLU A 102 -9.50 -6.25 12.70
C GLU A 102 -9.27 -6.27 11.20
N THR A 103 -8.21 -6.96 10.80
CA THR A 103 -7.88 -7.18 9.40
C THR A 103 -8.15 -8.63 9.07
N VAL A 104 -8.84 -8.86 7.96
CA VAL A 104 -9.28 -10.19 7.55
C VAL A 104 -8.74 -10.48 6.15
N LEU A 105 -8.24 -11.70 5.96
CA LEU A 105 -7.80 -12.19 4.67
C LEU A 105 -8.91 -13.04 4.08
N LEU A 106 -9.30 -12.71 2.84
CA LEU A 106 -10.29 -13.46 2.10
C LEU A 106 -9.63 -14.11 0.90
N PRO A 107 -10.07 -15.31 0.52
CA PRO A 107 -9.66 -15.87 -0.78
C PRO A 107 -10.32 -15.03 -1.87
N GLY A 108 -9.61 -14.84 -2.97
CA GLY A 108 -10.17 -14.15 -4.12
C GLY A 108 -11.09 -15.06 -4.93
N ASP A 109 -11.65 -14.50 -5.98
CA ASP A 109 -12.51 -15.25 -6.90
C ASP A 109 -11.74 -15.84 -8.08
N SER A 110 -10.41 -15.75 -8.07
CA SER A 110 -9.56 -16.36 -9.06
C SER A 110 -9.28 -17.83 -8.70
N ASN A 111 -8.64 -18.55 -9.62
CA ASN A 111 -8.24 -19.92 -9.36
C ASN A 111 -6.99 -20.03 -8.48
N GLY A 112 -6.32 -18.91 -8.21
CA GLY A 112 -5.11 -18.95 -7.40
C GLY A 112 -5.42 -19.14 -5.93
N LEU A 113 -4.62 -19.94 -5.26
CA LEU A 113 -4.79 -20.18 -3.84
C LEU A 113 -3.97 -19.18 -3.04
N VAL A 114 -4.46 -18.88 -1.84
CA VAL A 114 -3.79 -18.05 -0.87
C VAL A 114 -3.51 -18.91 0.35
N TYR A 115 -2.29 -18.82 0.88
CA TYR A 115 -1.90 -19.55 2.08
C TYR A 115 -1.59 -18.57 3.19
N MET A 116 -2.00 -18.90 4.39
CA MET A 116 -1.64 -18.13 5.59
C MET A 116 -0.97 -19.10 6.56
N ASN A 117 0.28 -18.80 6.89
CA ASN A 117 1.10 -19.65 7.77
C ASN A 117 1.08 -21.11 7.29
N ASP A 118 1.27 -21.31 5.97
CA ASP A 118 1.32 -22.60 5.29
C ASP A 118 -0.01 -23.36 5.21
N ALA A 119 -1.12 -22.72 5.56
CA ALA A 119 -2.44 -23.32 5.45
C ALA A 119 -3.27 -22.57 4.41
N ALA A 120 -3.92 -23.31 3.51
CA ALA A 120 -4.74 -22.72 2.47
C ALA A 120 -5.94 -22.00 3.08
N VAL A 121 -6.25 -20.81 2.55
CA VAL A 121 -7.34 -19.98 3.02
C VAL A 121 -8.55 -20.21 2.12
N TYR A 122 -9.60 -20.78 2.66
CA TYR A 122 -10.84 -21.02 1.92
C TYR A 122 -12.00 -20.17 2.42
N THR A 123 -11.87 -19.60 3.62
CA THR A 123 -12.91 -18.78 4.25
C THR A 123 -12.25 -17.55 4.87
N PRO A 124 -13.03 -16.54 5.25
CA PRO A 124 -12.44 -15.36 5.89
C PRO A 124 -11.62 -15.75 7.12
N THR A 125 -10.43 -15.22 7.20
CA THR A 125 -9.47 -15.54 8.25
C THR A 125 -8.87 -14.26 8.81
N VAL A 126 -8.92 -14.09 10.13
CA VAL A 126 -8.38 -12.91 10.77
C VAL A 126 -6.86 -12.95 10.73
N LEU A 127 -6.25 -11.81 10.34
CA LEU A 127 -4.80 -11.68 10.31
C LEU A 127 -4.29 -11.09 11.61
N GLY A 128 -3.25 -11.70 12.14
CA GLY A 128 -2.54 -11.17 13.29
C GLY A 128 -1.19 -10.62 12.87
N ALA A 129 -0.53 -9.93 13.79
CA ALA A 129 0.78 -9.34 13.53
C ALA A 129 1.78 -10.42 13.11
N TYR A 130 2.50 -10.14 12.03
CA TYR A 130 3.56 -11.03 11.48
C TYR A 130 3.05 -12.35 10.92
N ASP A 131 1.75 -12.48 10.67
CA ASP A 131 1.26 -13.63 9.93
C ASP A 131 1.79 -13.59 8.51
N THR A 132 2.17 -14.73 7.96
CA THR A 132 2.68 -14.82 6.60
C THR A 132 1.57 -15.18 5.64
N ILE A 133 1.60 -14.55 4.46
CA ILE A 133 0.63 -14.78 3.39
C ILE A 133 1.41 -15.16 2.15
N GLU A 134 1.07 -16.28 1.56
CA GLU A 134 1.74 -16.73 0.34
C GLU A 134 0.77 -16.68 -0.83
N MET A 135 1.19 -16.02 -1.91
CA MET A 135 0.44 -15.98 -3.16
C MET A 135 1.45 -16.11 -4.29
N GLY A 136 1.17 -17.05 -5.22
CA GLY A 136 2.10 -17.30 -6.32
C GLY A 136 3.45 -17.76 -5.79
N GLU A 137 4.50 -17.05 -6.18
CA GLU A 137 5.86 -17.31 -5.68
C GLU A 137 6.29 -16.31 -4.63
N SER A 138 5.37 -15.48 -4.18
CA SER A 138 5.68 -14.40 -3.25
C SER A 138 5.14 -14.69 -1.87
N ILE A 139 5.90 -14.29 -0.86
CA ILE A 139 5.50 -14.42 0.54
C ILE A 139 5.52 -13.04 1.16
N PHE A 140 4.44 -12.71 1.85
CA PHE A 140 4.25 -11.42 2.51
C PHE A 140 4.08 -11.60 4.00
N VAL A 141 4.48 -10.58 4.76
CA VAL A 141 4.22 -10.52 6.20
C VAL A 141 3.23 -9.39 6.44
N PHE A 142 2.23 -9.64 7.27
CA PHE A 142 1.25 -8.63 7.64
C PHE A 142 1.76 -7.83 8.82
N ILE A 143 1.77 -6.49 8.66
CA ILE A 143 2.16 -5.56 9.72
C ILE A 143 0.96 -4.67 10.01
N PRO A 144 0.31 -4.82 11.17
CA PRO A 144 -0.84 -3.99 11.51
C PRO A 144 -0.40 -2.60 11.96
N PHE A 145 -1.20 -1.60 11.62
CA PHE A 145 -1.07 -0.27 12.18
C PHE A 145 -2.33 0.09 12.98
N CYS A 146 -3.49 -0.08 12.36
CA CYS A 146 -4.77 0.12 13.03
C CYS A 146 -5.21 -1.17 13.72
N GLY A 147 -5.85 -1.06 14.87
CA GLY A 147 -6.34 -2.18 15.63
C GLY A 147 -6.78 -1.74 16.99
N GLU A 148 -6.55 -2.58 18.00
CA GLU A 148 -6.96 -2.28 19.36
C GLU A 148 -6.23 -1.07 19.94
N ASN A 149 -4.97 -0.87 19.54
CA ASN A 149 -4.12 0.16 20.12
C ASN A 149 -4.18 1.49 19.38
N PHE A 150 -4.61 1.50 18.13
CA PHE A 150 -4.66 2.72 17.35
C PHE A 150 -5.77 2.66 16.30
N MET A 151 -6.48 3.76 16.16
CA MET A 151 -7.42 4.00 15.06
C MET A 151 -7.35 5.46 14.67
N TRP A 152 -7.54 5.69 13.40
CA TRP A 152 -7.65 7.05 12.87
C TRP A 152 -8.84 7.80 13.47
#